data_2296ac35f10c11c942b6ab03aa66af0e
#
_entry.id   2296ac35f10c11c942b6ab03aa66af0e
#
_cell.length_a   1.000
_cell.length_b   1.000
_cell.length_c   1.000
_cell.angle_alpha   90.00
_cell.angle_beta   90.00
_cell.angle_gamma   90.00
#
_symmetry.space_group_name_H-M   'P 1'
#
loop_
_entity.id
_entity.type
_entity.pdbx_description
1 polymer ?
#
loop_
_entity_poly.entity_id
_entity_poly.type
_entity_poly.pdbx_seq_one_letter_code
_entity_poly.pdbx_strand_id
1 'polypeptide(L)'
;LSNTLVQEMRDLVLGTVNKMSRAVIVWNLMLDDKQGPNLDGGCQTCYGAVDINSSDYSTLHYNGHYYVICHSAAVVEPGAVRLGVSRNTNLSSLSHAEFLNPDGTYAALLCNAGDTDIKVTLSDGNKYFLATVPAYGIVSLKWQK
;
A
#
# COMPACT_ATOMS: atom_id res chain seq x y z
N LEU A 1 11.86 -5.91 6.58
CA LEU A 1 10.48 -5.89 6.02
C LEU A 1 9.80 -4.53 6.18
N SER A 2 9.85 -3.89 7.37
CA SER A 2 9.11 -2.65 7.61
C SER A 2 9.53 -1.48 6.71
N ASN A 3 10.82 -1.26 6.51
CA ASN A 3 11.30 -0.14 5.69
C ASN A 3 10.93 -0.30 4.20
N THR A 4 11.01 -1.51 3.65
CA THR A 4 10.63 -1.77 2.26
C THR A 4 9.13 -1.60 2.06
N LEU A 5 8.30 -2.14 2.97
CA LEU A 5 6.84 -2.02 2.92
C LEU A 5 6.38 -0.56 2.90
N VAL A 6 6.90 0.24 3.84
CA VAL A 6 6.56 1.67 3.95
C VAL A 6 7.03 2.46 2.74
N GLN A 7 8.26 2.18 2.27
CA GLN A 7 8.82 2.85 1.10
C GLN A 7 8.00 2.55 -0.16
N GLU A 8 7.62 1.29 -0.38
CA GLU A 8 6.79 0.89 -1.52
C GLU A 8 5.39 1.52 -1.45
N MET A 9 4.74 1.50 -0.29
CA MET A 9 3.45 2.18 -0.14
C MET A 9 3.57 3.67 -0.42
N ARG A 10 4.56 4.34 0.19
CA ARG A 10 4.75 5.78 0.05
C ARG A 10 5.09 6.19 -1.39
N ASP A 11 6.08 5.53 -1.99
CA ASP A 11 6.66 5.98 -3.26
C ASP A 11 5.94 5.37 -4.47
N LEU A 12 5.64 4.06 -4.41
CA LEU A 12 5.03 3.36 -5.52
C LEU A 12 3.50 3.55 -5.56
N VAL A 13 2.78 3.33 -4.47
CA VAL A 13 1.32 3.44 -4.47
C VAL A 13 0.87 4.88 -4.29
N LEU A 14 1.13 5.48 -3.13
CA LEU A 14 0.65 6.82 -2.81
C LEU A 14 1.29 7.90 -3.68
N GLY A 15 2.59 7.75 -3.97
CA GLY A 15 3.33 8.69 -4.82
C GLY A 15 2.81 8.76 -6.26
N THR A 16 2.36 7.64 -6.82
CA THR A 16 1.85 7.58 -8.19
C THR A 16 0.36 7.94 -8.29
N VAL A 17 -0.49 7.40 -7.40
CA VAL A 17 -1.93 7.73 -7.44
C VAL A 17 -2.18 9.21 -7.13
N ASN A 18 -1.38 9.82 -6.27
CA ASN A 18 -1.46 11.25 -6.00
C ASN A 18 -1.01 12.12 -7.18
N LYS A 19 -0.31 11.52 -8.15
CA LYS A 19 0.05 12.13 -9.44
C LYS A 19 -0.85 11.66 -10.59
N MET A 20 -2.09 11.25 -10.27
CA MET A 20 -3.14 10.87 -11.21
C MET A 20 -2.88 9.55 -11.94
N SER A 21 -2.01 8.67 -11.45
CA SER A 21 -1.90 7.31 -11.96
C SER A 21 -3.20 6.54 -11.69
N ARG A 22 -3.65 5.79 -12.69
CA ARG A 22 -4.90 5.00 -12.62
C ARG A 22 -4.67 3.55 -12.24
N ALA A 23 -3.43 3.12 -12.24
CA ALA A 23 -3.03 1.77 -11.86
C ALA A 23 -1.60 1.77 -11.32
N VAL A 24 -1.31 0.82 -10.48
CA VAL A 24 0.04 0.50 -10.00
C VAL A 24 0.29 -0.96 -10.33
N ILE A 25 1.38 -1.22 -11.02
CA ILE A 25 1.80 -2.58 -11.39
C ILE A 25 3.15 -2.82 -10.74
N VAL A 26 3.21 -3.84 -9.92
CA VAL A 26 4.46 -4.30 -9.30
C VAL A 26 5.01 -5.50 -10.06
N TRP A 27 6.32 -5.62 -10.09
CA TRP A 27 6.98 -6.73 -10.76
C TRP A 27 6.77 -8.01 -9.98
N ASN A 28 6.24 -8.98 -10.70
CA ASN A 28 6.14 -10.39 -10.42
C ASN A 28 5.25 -10.78 -9.22
N LEU A 29 4.34 -11.71 -9.47
CA LEU A 29 3.47 -12.27 -8.45
C LEU A 29 4.26 -13.26 -7.57
N MET A 30 4.97 -14.20 -8.17
CA MET A 30 5.65 -15.27 -7.46
C MET A 30 6.95 -15.68 -8.15
N LEU A 31 7.99 -15.80 -7.36
CA LEU A 31 9.25 -16.43 -7.73
C LEU A 31 9.59 -17.49 -6.68
N ASP A 32 10.65 -18.27 -6.92
CA ASP A 32 11.17 -19.14 -5.90
C ASP A 32 12.15 -18.41 -4.94
N ASP A 33 12.53 -19.06 -3.87
CA ASP A 33 13.47 -18.56 -2.87
C ASP A 33 14.92 -18.35 -3.40
N LYS A 34 15.17 -18.75 -4.67
CA LYS A 34 16.41 -18.49 -5.42
C LYS A 34 16.21 -17.42 -6.51
N GLN A 35 15.10 -16.71 -6.46
CA GLN A 35 14.74 -15.65 -7.40
C GLN A 35 14.49 -16.12 -8.84
N GLY A 36 14.19 -17.39 -9.01
CA GLY A 36 13.84 -18.02 -10.27
C GLY A 36 12.33 -18.31 -10.43
N PRO A 37 11.94 -18.83 -11.59
CA PRO A 37 12.75 -18.99 -12.79
C PRO A 37 13.00 -17.66 -13.52
N ASN A 38 14.15 -17.55 -14.13
CA ASN A 38 14.48 -16.43 -15.01
C ASN A 38 15.19 -16.95 -16.27
N LEU A 39 15.14 -16.16 -17.34
CA LEU A 39 15.84 -16.44 -18.59
C LEU A 39 17.21 -15.78 -18.59
N ASP A 40 18.08 -16.23 -19.47
CA ASP A 40 19.39 -15.60 -19.71
C ASP A 40 19.17 -14.11 -20.07
N GLY A 41 19.88 -13.22 -19.35
CA GLY A 41 19.69 -11.77 -19.46
C GLY A 41 18.49 -11.21 -18.71
N GLY A 42 17.68 -12.05 -18.07
CA GLY A 42 16.62 -11.62 -17.15
C GLY A 42 17.13 -11.13 -15.81
N CYS A 43 16.24 -10.62 -15.00
CA CYS A 43 16.60 -10.15 -13.65
C CYS A 43 16.98 -11.33 -12.75
N GLN A 44 18.21 -11.32 -12.27
CA GLN A 44 18.76 -12.35 -11.39
C GLN A 44 18.61 -12.00 -9.89
N THR A 45 18.11 -10.80 -9.59
CA THR A 45 17.95 -10.28 -8.21
C THR A 45 16.53 -9.79 -7.93
N CYS A 46 15.61 -10.05 -8.85
CA CYS A 46 14.19 -9.73 -8.64
C CYS A 46 13.56 -10.75 -7.70
N TYR A 47 12.63 -10.30 -6.89
CA TYR A 47 11.78 -11.14 -6.06
C TYR A 47 10.30 -10.87 -6.35
N GLY A 48 9.44 -11.84 -6.05
CA GLY A 48 8.00 -11.73 -6.22
C GLY A 48 7.31 -11.06 -5.05
N ALA A 49 6.02 -10.86 -5.16
CA ALA A 49 5.18 -10.57 -4.00
C ALA A 49 5.17 -11.75 -3.02
N VAL A 50 5.31 -12.96 -3.55
CA VAL A 50 5.40 -14.21 -2.79
C VAL A 50 6.60 -14.99 -3.28
N ASP A 51 7.38 -15.54 -2.37
CA ASP A 51 8.42 -16.52 -2.70
C ASP A 51 7.95 -17.92 -2.30
N ILE A 52 8.11 -18.87 -3.21
CA ILE A 52 7.86 -20.29 -2.95
C ILE A 52 9.18 -21.01 -2.70
N ASN A 53 9.21 -21.86 -1.69
CA ASN A 53 10.39 -22.66 -1.41
C ASN A 53 10.65 -23.67 -2.55
N SER A 54 11.81 -23.56 -3.19
CA SER A 54 12.22 -24.39 -4.34
C SER A 54 12.49 -25.86 -4.00
N SER A 55 12.53 -26.21 -2.71
CA SER A 55 12.78 -27.59 -2.28
C SER A 55 11.48 -28.37 -2.09
N ASP A 56 10.38 -27.71 -1.69
CA ASP A 56 9.10 -28.38 -1.38
C ASP A 56 7.94 -27.87 -2.23
N TYR A 57 8.09 -26.73 -2.90
CA TYR A 57 7.05 -26.06 -3.70
C TYR A 57 5.71 -25.86 -2.98
N SER A 58 5.74 -25.75 -1.66
CA SER A 58 4.55 -25.62 -0.81
C SER A 58 4.68 -24.54 0.25
N THR A 59 5.88 -24.32 0.77
CA THR A 59 6.13 -23.26 1.76
C THR A 59 6.23 -21.90 1.08
N LEU A 60 5.38 -20.96 1.52
CA LEU A 60 5.28 -19.61 0.98
C LEU A 60 5.85 -18.59 1.95
N HIS A 61 6.58 -17.62 1.42
CA HIS A 61 7.02 -16.42 2.11
C HIS A 61 6.41 -15.19 1.46
N TYR A 62 5.76 -14.31 2.24
CA TYR A 62 5.13 -13.09 1.75
C TYR A 62 6.06 -11.90 1.91
N ASN A 63 6.36 -11.23 0.80
CA ASN A 63 7.22 -10.05 0.74
C ASN A 63 6.46 -8.74 0.94
N GLY A 64 7.16 -7.62 1.01
CA GLY A 64 6.57 -6.29 1.17
C GLY A 64 5.52 -5.98 0.11
N HIS A 65 5.78 -6.33 -1.15
CA HIS A 65 4.84 -6.15 -2.28
C HIS A 65 3.48 -6.81 -2.03
N TYR A 66 3.45 -8.00 -1.45
CA TYR A 66 2.21 -8.67 -1.10
C TYR A 66 1.35 -7.82 -0.16
N TYR A 67 1.95 -7.33 0.92
CA TYR A 67 1.23 -6.54 1.91
C TYR A 67 0.80 -5.17 1.38
N VAL A 68 1.60 -4.53 0.54
CA VAL A 68 1.22 -3.27 -0.14
C VAL A 68 -0.02 -3.47 -1.02
N ILE A 69 -0.04 -4.57 -1.79
CA ILE A 69 -1.21 -4.95 -2.60
C ILE A 69 -2.42 -5.23 -1.69
N CYS A 70 -2.23 -6.01 -0.62
CA CYS A 70 -3.30 -6.33 0.33
C CYS A 70 -3.90 -5.08 0.97
N HIS A 71 -3.09 -4.14 1.45
CA HIS A 71 -3.56 -2.88 2.00
C HIS A 71 -4.43 -2.09 1.03
N SER A 72 -4.00 -2.02 -0.23
CA SER A 72 -4.71 -1.29 -1.27
C SER A 72 -6.00 -2.01 -1.68
N ALA A 73 -5.91 -3.31 -2.00
CA ALA A 73 -7.03 -4.10 -2.48
C ALA A 73 -8.13 -4.34 -1.42
N ALA A 74 -7.77 -4.29 -0.14
CA ALA A 74 -8.74 -4.47 0.95
C ALA A 74 -9.77 -3.33 1.05
N VAL A 75 -9.43 -2.13 0.60
CA VAL A 75 -10.26 -0.95 0.82
C VAL A 75 -10.56 -0.15 -0.45
N VAL A 76 -9.73 -0.22 -1.48
CA VAL A 76 -9.91 0.51 -2.74
C VAL A 76 -10.43 -0.45 -3.81
N GLU A 77 -11.62 -0.20 -4.31
CA GLU A 77 -12.27 -1.04 -5.33
C GLU A 77 -11.90 -0.60 -6.75
N PRO A 78 -11.92 -1.52 -7.73
CA PRO A 78 -11.83 -1.14 -9.13
C PRO A 78 -12.90 -0.11 -9.49
N GLY A 79 -12.50 1.00 -10.11
CA GLY A 79 -13.39 2.11 -10.43
C GLY A 79 -13.50 3.17 -9.33
N ALA A 80 -12.82 3.02 -8.20
CA ALA A 80 -12.74 4.05 -7.16
C ALA A 80 -12.15 5.36 -7.72
N VAL A 81 -12.69 6.47 -7.24
CA VAL A 81 -12.24 7.81 -7.62
C VAL A 81 -11.42 8.40 -6.48
N ARG A 82 -10.18 8.81 -6.78
CA ARG A 82 -9.35 9.50 -5.80
C ARG A 82 -9.94 10.87 -5.47
N LEU A 83 -10.06 11.17 -4.20
CA LEU A 83 -10.59 12.43 -3.70
C LEU A 83 -9.48 13.48 -3.51
N GLY A 84 -9.83 14.73 -3.70
CA GLY A 84 -9.04 15.85 -3.21
C GLY A 84 -9.29 16.03 -1.71
N VAL A 85 -8.23 16.08 -0.94
CA VAL A 85 -8.31 16.23 0.52
C VAL A 85 -7.50 17.44 0.95
N SER A 86 -8.10 18.30 1.77
CA SER A 86 -7.37 19.35 2.46
C SER A 86 -6.85 18.83 3.80
N ARG A 87 -5.63 19.21 4.14
CA ARG A 87 -5.03 18.87 5.43
C ARG A 87 -4.56 20.14 6.13
N ASN A 88 -4.67 20.14 7.44
CA ASN A 88 -4.28 21.28 8.27
C ASN A 88 -2.85 21.17 8.83
N THR A 89 -2.14 20.08 8.54
CA THR A 89 -0.76 19.86 8.99
C THR A 89 0.09 19.33 7.84
N ASN A 90 1.35 19.75 7.79
CA ASN A 90 2.36 19.23 6.87
C ASN A 90 3.35 18.33 7.62
N LEU A 91 2.93 17.10 7.91
CA LEU A 91 3.84 16.08 8.43
C LEU A 91 4.53 15.42 7.23
N SER A 92 5.82 15.63 7.06
CA SER A 92 6.59 15.08 5.94
C SER A 92 6.67 13.55 5.97
N SER A 93 6.51 12.95 7.14
CA SER A 93 6.49 11.50 7.33
C SER A 93 5.15 10.86 6.97
N LEU A 94 4.05 11.60 6.91
CA LEU A 94 2.72 11.09 6.59
C LEU A 94 2.40 11.26 5.11
N SER A 95 2.22 10.14 4.42
CA SER A 95 1.66 10.08 3.06
C SER A 95 0.27 9.46 3.11
N HIS A 96 -0.65 9.94 2.27
CA HIS A 96 -2.02 9.45 2.27
C HIS A 96 -2.69 9.62 0.89
N ALA A 97 -3.73 8.84 0.65
CA ALA A 97 -4.67 9.01 -0.44
C ALA A 97 -6.05 8.51 -0.02
N GLU A 98 -7.10 9.23 -0.42
CA GLU A 98 -8.49 8.93 -0.11
C GLU A 98 -9.27 8.70 -1.39
N PHE A 99 -10.27 7.82 -1.30
CA PHE A 99 -11.04 7.36 -2.43
C PHE A 99 -12.53 7.28 -2.10
N LEU A 100 -13.34 7.48 -3.13
CA LEU A 100 -14.76 7.11 -3.14
C LEU A 100 -14.91 5.87 -4.01
N ASN A 101 -15.33 4.78 -3.41
CA ASN A 101 -15.59 3.52 -4.10
C ASN A 101 -16.91 3.55 -4.88
N PRO A 102 -17.09 2.71 -5.89
CA PRO A 102 -18.35 2.63 -6.64
C PRO A 102 -19.57 2.25 -5.79
N ASP A 103 -19.37 1.52 -4.70
CA ASP A 103 -20.42 1.18 -3.73
C ASP A 103 -20.82 2.34 -2.80
N GLY A 104 -20.23 3.52 -2.96
CA GLY A 104 -20.47 4.71 -2.15
C GLY A 104 -19.69 4.75 -0.84
N THR A 105 -18.85 3.76 -0.54
CA THR A 105 -17.98 3.80 0.63
C THR A 105 -16.77 4.70 0.39
N TYR A 106 -16.28 5.30 1.47
CA TYR A 106 -14.98 5.96 1.46
C TYR A 106 -13.87 5.00 1.84
N ALA A 107 -12.69 5.21 1.28
CA ALA A 107 -11.48 4.49 1.64
C ALA A 107 -10.31 5.46 1.86
N ALA A 108 -9.41 5.13 2.76
CA ALA A 108 -8.15 5.86 2.97
C ALA A 108 -6.98 4.90 3.15
N LEU A 109 -5.87 5.25 2.51
CA LEU A 109 -4.58 4.64 2.71
C LEU A 109 -3.67 5.67 3.39
N LEU A 110 -3.16 5.33 4.56
CA LEU A 110 -2.29 6.18 5.37
C LEU A 110 -0.96 5.47 5.58
N CYS A 111 0.14 6.15 5.32
CA CYS A 111 1.48 5.59 5.45
C CYS A 111 2.37 6.55 6.25
N ASN A 112 2.93 6.07 7.35
CA ASN A 112 3.85 6.80 8.20
C ASN A 112 5.27 6.29 7.99
N ALA A 113 6.13 7.12 7.41
CA ALA A 113 7.55 6.83 7.21
C ALA A 113 8.45 7.34 8.37
N GLY A 114 7.85 7.89 9.42
CA GLY A 114 8.55 8.35 10.62
C GLY A 114 8.66 7.26 11.68
N ASP A 115 9.46 7.53 12.67
CA ASP A 115 9.82 6.65 13.78
C ASP A 115 8.90 6.78 15.01
N THR A 116 7.88 7.61 14.92
CA THR A 116 6.89 7.86 15.97
C THR A 116 5.48 7.67 15.44
N ASP A 117 4.57 7.21 16.29
CA ASP A 117 3.15 7.07 15.94
C ASP A 117 2.53 8.42 15.61
N ILE A 118 1.72 8.48 14.58
CA ILE A 118 0.97 9.66 14.17
C ILE A 118 -0.51 9.45 14.45
N LYS A 119 -1.11 10.34 15.24
CA LYS A 119 -2.56 10.40 15.41
C LYS A 119 -3.14 11.35 14.38
N VAL A 120 -4.08 10.85 13.59
CA VAL A 120 -4.79 11.60 12.56
C VAL A 120 -6.28 11.64 12.85
N THR A 121 -6.90 12.76 12.54
CA THR A 121 -8.36 12.87 12.47
C THR A 121 -8.75 13.00 11.02
N LEU A 122 -9.55 12.06 10.54
CA LEU A 122 -10.16 12.10 9.20
C LEU A 122 -11.60 12.63 9.32
N SER A 123 -12.03 13.42 8.36
CA SER A 123 -13.42 13.93 8.30
C SER A 123 -13.95 13.84 6.89
N ASP A 124 -15.19 13.39 6.75
CA ASP A 124 -15.95 13.44 5.52
C ASP A 124 -16.94 14.63 5.48
N GLY A 125 -16.80 15.54 6.43
CA GLY A 125 -17.68 16.70 6.61
C GLY A 125 -18.82 16.47 7.60
N ASN A 126 -19.22 15.22 7.83
CA ASN A 126 -20.32 14.86 8.76
C ASN A 126 -19.82 14.05 9.96
N LYS A 127 -18.80 13.24 9.75
CA LYS A 127 -18.23 12.34 10.76
C LYS A 127 -16.74 12.60 10.91
N TYR A 128 -16.24 12.26 12.08
CA TYR A 128 -14.82 12.34 12.41
C TYR A 128 -14.33 10.97 12.89
N PHE A 129 -13.20 10.55 12.37
CA PHE A 129 -12.55 9.30 12.75
C PHE A 129 -11.16 9.60 13.30
N LEU A 130 -10.84 9.01 14.43
CA LEU A 130 -9.50 9.02 14.96
C LEU A 130 -8.78 7.74 14.53
N ALA A 131 -7.61 7.88 13.96
CA ALA A 131 -6.74 6.76 13.65
C ALA A 131 -5.33 7.02 14.16
N THR A 132 -4.66 5.97 14.58
CA THR A 132 -3.23 6.01 14.87
C THR A 132 -2.50 5.27 13.77
N VAL A 133 -1.59 5.95 13.08
CA VAL A 133 -0.72 5.35 12.08
C VAL A 133 0.61 5.05 12.78
N PRO A 134 0.93 3.76 13.01
CA PRO A 134 2.13 3.38 13.75
C PRO A 134 3.40 3.89 13.08
N ALA A 135 4.45 4.01 13.87
CA ALA A 135 5.79 4.26 13.36
C ALA A 135 6.16 3.20 12.31
N TYR A 136 6.69 3.64 11.17
CA TYR A 136 7.00 2.77 10.02
C TYR A 136 5.84 1.84 9.63
N GLY A 137 4.61 2.37 9.68
CA GLY A 137 3.39 1.58 9.48
C GLY A 137 2.45 2.11 8.42
N ILE A 138 1.50 1.25 8.05
CA ILE A 138 0.44 1.53 7.09
C ILE A 138 -0.90 1.24 7.77
N VAL A 139 -1.88 2.09 7.52
CA VAL A 139 -3.27 1.89 7.93
C VAL A 139 -4.18 2.05 6.73
N SER A 140 -5.07 1.08 6.54
CA SER A 140 -6.11 1.10 5.51
C SER A 140 -7.46 1.18 6.20
N LEU A 141 -8.29 2.12 5.77
CA LEU A 141 -9.61 2.37 6.34
C LEU A 141 -10.67 2.32 5.25
N LYS A 142 -11.83 1.76 5.57
CA LYS A 142 -13.03 1.80 4.71
C LYS A 142 -14.25 2.08 5.60
N TRP A 143 -15.12 3.00 5.19
CA TRP A 143 -16.33 3.35 5.96
C TRP A 143 -17.48 3.80 5.07
N GLN A 144 -18.67 3.72 5.61
CA GLN A 144 -19.89 4.20 4.94
C GLN A 144 -19.97 5.73 4.99
N LYS A 145 -20.43 6.31 3.90
CA LYS A 145 -20.74 7.74 3.78
C LYS A 145 -21.81 8.17 4.78
#